data_4ba6b5da4038c39e76506a0ec2e2dd29
#
_entry.id   4ba6b5da4038c39e76506a0ec2e2dd29
#
_cell.length_a   1.000
_cell.length_b   1.000
_cell.length_c   1.000
_cell.angle_alpha   90.00
_cell.angle_beta   90.00
_cell.angle_gamma   90.00
#
_symmetry.space_group_name_H-M   'P 1'
#
loop_
_entity.id
_entity.type
_entity.pdbx_description
1 polymer ?
#
loop_
_entity_poly.entity_id
_entity_poly.type
_entity_poly.pdbx_seq_one_letter_code
_entity_poly.pdbx_strand_id
1 'polypeptide(L)'
;MKDSKRKTRKYSIRFTVGSLFILATMLTSLFTISIQYHFSREMSEDLVLSKLSFTSSKVSEHIEDIEANASNVARLLKHISVVTEYQFSQREVKTIFTQTLLDNPMFYSIYWGSNNEDFYQIINLDSSPIVREKLNAAVNDRWVVIQVNGPKENRVRETHYYTENYTLTKKTTEESNFYPTQRPWYAQATKEHVLKTDPYLFQHLKITGQTYAVRTNHEVIGIDIVLSSVSSLISPKALGLGGELGVESFIFNNRGEIIASSHSQQKEIQRTIIPPSNVLTFNAEQKRFLEDSRSLLVSNQNDWGPLDYSLAGEPRGYSVDLLSIVSEMTGLKFEFVNGFTWQELSDKFNRGELDLLQSIVG
;
A
#
# COMPACT_ATOMS: atom_id res chain seq x y z
N MET A 1 26.99 46.68 -70.71
CA MET A 1 27.74 46.24 -69.49
C MET A 1 27.46 47.21 -68.40
N LYS A 2 26.65 46.80 -67.38
CA LYS A 2 26.36 47.62 -66.20
C LYS A 2 27.19 47.06 -65.01
N ASP A 3 28.20 47.82 -64.67
CA ASP A 3 29.02 47.52 -63.48
C ASP A 3 28.21 47.67 -62.23
N SER A 4 27.92 46.54 -61.54
CA SER A 4 27.31 46.53 -60.24
C SER A 4 28.34 46.80 -59.18
N LYS A 5 28.47 48.06 -58.75
CA LYS A 5 29.29 48.45 -57.63
C LYS A 5 28.73 47.87 -56.35
N ARG A 6 29.30 46.77 -55.80
CA ARG A 6 29.07 46.27 -54.47
C ARG A 6 29.45 47.36 -53.40
N LYS A 7 28.46 48.00 -52.82
CA LYS A 7 28.65 48.89 -51.63
C LYS A 7 29.11 48.05 -50.43
N THR A 8 30.41 48.07 -50.20
CA THR A 8 30.94 47.55 -48.90
C THR A 8 30.55 48.49 -47.78
N ARG A 9 29.60 48.02 -46.92
CA ARG A 9 29.29 48.75 -45.66
C ARG A 9 30.48 48.72 -44.74
N LYS A 10 31.09 49.88 -44.50
CA LYS A 10 32.18 50.06 -43.50
C LYS A 10 31.53 50.25 -42.12
N TYR A 11 31.66 49.25 -41.24
CA TYR A 11 31.23 49.38 -39.86
C TYR A 11 32.30 50.09 -39.06
N SER A 12 31.90 50.91 -38.06
CA SER A 12 32.84 51.56 -37.15
C SER A 12 33.53 50.50 -36.27
N ILE A 13 34.85 50.62 -36.04
CA ILE A 13 35.63 49.71 -35.23
C ILE A 13 34.99 49.57 -33.81
N ARG A 14 34.42 50.66 -33.27
CA ARG A 14 33.71 50.66 -31.99
C ARG A 14 32.49 49.76 -32.01
N PHE A 15 31.75 49.77 -33.11
CA PHE A 15 30.57 48.92 -33.27
C PHE A 15 30.95 47.42 -33.38
N THR A 16 32.03 47.14 -34.14
CA THR A 16 32.50 45.76 -34.30
C THR A 16 33.06 45.19 -33.02
N VAL A 17 33.85 45.93 -32.25
CA VAL A 17 34.38 45.49 -30.97
C VAL A 17 33.29 45.34 -29.91
N GLY A 18 32.33 46.28 -29.86
CA GLY A 18 31.19 46.18 -28.96
C GLY A 18 30.28 45.01 -29.24
N SER A 19 29.95 44.74 -30.53
CA SER A 19 29.13 43.58 -30.89
C SER A 19 29.84 42.25 -30.65
N LEU A 20 31.17 42.18 -30.83
CA LEU A 20 31.94 40.97 -30.55
C LEU A 20 32.00 40.70 -29.05
N PHE A 21 32.12 41.73 -28.22
CA PHE A 21 32.09 41.60 -26.77
C PHE A 21 30.72 41.12 -26.29
N ILE A 22 29.62 41.71 -26.78
CA ILE A 22 28.27 41.29 -26.44
C ILE A 22 28.03 39.84 -26.85
N LEU A 23 28.48 39.47 -28.08
CA LEU A 23 28.34 38.09 -28.55
C LEU A 23 29.13 37.11 -27.68
N ALA A 24 30.36 37.44 -27.31
CA ALA A 24 31.17 36.58 -26.46
C ALA A 24 30.56 36.41 -25.05
N THR A 25 30.05 37.49 -24.44
CA THR A 25 29.36 37.40 -23.12
C THR A 25 28.06 36.63 -23.24
N MET A 26 27.33 36.77 -24.31
CA MET A 26 26.08 35.99 -24.54
C MET A 26 26.39 34.50 -24.67
N LEU A 27 27.41 34.13 -25.43
CA LEU A 27 27.82 32.72 -25.61
C LEU A 27 28.34 32.12 -24.27
N THR A 28 29.17 32.84 -23.55
CA THR A 28 29.66 32.34 -22.25
C THR A 28 28.54 32.19 -21.23
N SER A 29 27.59 33.14 -21.17
CA SER A 29 26.42 33.02 -20.31
C SER A 29 25.53 31.81 -20.67
N LEU A 30 25.27 31.61 -21.96
CA LEU A 30 24.46 30.50 -22.44
C LEU A 30 25.12 29.14 -22.15
N PHE A 31 26.44 29.06 -22.34
CA PHE A 31 27.23 27.89 -22.01
C PHE A 31 27.22 27.59 -20.49
N THR A 32 27.43 28.62 -19.65
CA THR A 32 27.37 28.46 -18.19
C THR A 32 26.00 28.00 -17.70
N ILE A 33 24.92 28.61 -18.22
CA ILE A 33 23.55 28.22 -17.88
C ILE A 33 23.26 26.78 -18.30
N SER A 34 23.72 26.38 -19.51
CA SER A 34 23.53 25.00 -20.01
C SER A 34 24.25 23.98 -19.15
N ILE A 35 25.51 24.25 -18.77
CA ILE A 35 26.27 23.38 -17.87
C ILE A 35 25.58 23.32 -16.49
N GLN A 36 25.23 24.47 -15.93
CA GLN A 36 24.59 24.51 -14.61
C GLN A 36 23.26 23.78 -14.61
N TYR A 37 22.47 23.90 -15.67
CA TYR A 37 21.20 23.16 -15.80
C TYR A 37 21.42 21.65 -15.82
N HIS A 38 22.42 21.19 -16.61
CA HIS A 38 22.73 19.75 -16.72
C HIS A 38 23.20 19.19 -15.38
N PHE A 39 24.16 19.82 -14.73
CA PHE A 39 24.65 19.37 -13.41
C PHE A 39 23.60 19.46 -12.32
N SER A 40 22.78 20.52 -12.31
CA SER A 40 21.72 20.68 -11.31
C SER A 40 20.66 19.60 -11.45
N ARG A 41 20.33 19.21 -12.68
CA ARG A 41 19.38 18.15 -12.95
C ARG A 41 19.90 16.79 -12.49
N GLU A 42 21.11 16.43 -12.89
CA GLU A 42 21.76 15.18 -12.51
C GLU A 42 21.90 15.07 -10.96
N MET A 43 22.38 16.11 -10.31
CA MET A 43 22.50 16.15 -8.86
C MET A 43 21.14 16.06 -8.16
N SER A 44 20.09 16.63 -8.73
CA SER A 44 18.72 16.54 -8.17
C SER A 44 18.15 15.13 -8.30
N GLU A 45 18.36 14.48 -9.44
CA GLU A 45 17.94 13.07 -9.66
C GLU A 45 18.65 12.13 -8.69
N ASP A 46 19.97 12.24 -8.55
CA ASP A 46 20.76 11.45 -7.60
C ASP A 46 20.34 11.67 -6.14
N LEU A 47 20.06 12.91 -5.75
CA LEU A 47 19.62 13.24 -4.40
C LEU A 47 18.26 12.63 -4.11
N VAL A 48 17.33 12.68 -5.07
CA VAL A 48 15.99 12.08 -4.92
C VAL A 48 16.10 10.56 -4.81
N LEU A 49 16.87 9.91 -5.69
CA LEU A 49 17.07 8.46 -5.64
C LEU A 49 17.72 8.01 -4.33
N SER A 50 18.75 8.73 -3.88
CA SER A 50 19.41 8.46 -2.60
C SER A 50 18.44 8.61 -1.42
N LYS A 51 17.62 9.67 -1.41
CA LYS A 51 16.60 9.89 -0.38
C LYS A 51 15.53 8.80 -0.40
N LEU A 52 15.05 8.40 -1.58
CA LEU A 52 14.07 7.32 -1.72
C LEU A 52 14.64 5.98 -1.24
N SER A 53 15.86 5.64 -1.65
CA SER A 53 16.55 4.43 -1.21
C SER A 53 16.74 4.37 0.30
N PHE A 54 17.24 5.46 0.89
CA PHE A 54 17.39 5.56 2.35
C PHE A 54 16.06 5.43 3.08
N THR A 55 15.01 6.08 2.58
CA THR A 55 13.68 6.04 3.16
C THR A 55 13.08 4.63 3.05
N SER A 56 13.22 3.98 1.90
CA SER A 56 12.78 2.60 1.68
C SER A 56 13.45 1.64 2.65
N SER A 57 14.77 1.75 2.81
CA SER A 57 15.53 0.92 3.78
C SER A 57 15.06 1.12 5.20
N LYS A 58 14.82 2.36 5.63
CA LYS A 58 14.29 2.66 6.97
C LYS A 58 12.89 2.10 7.21
N VAL A 59 12.03 2.15 6.21
CA VAL A 59 10.68 1.57 6.30
C VAL A 59 10.76 0.06 6.42
N SER A 60 11.60 -0.61 5.61
CA SER A 60 11.80 -2.05 5.71
C SER A 60 12.31 -2.48 7.08
N GLU A 61 13.35 -1.80 7.59
CA GLU A 61 13.88 -2.03 8.94
C GLU A 61 12.78 -1.89 10.02
N HIS A 62 11.97 -0.84 9.93
CA HIS A 62 10.89 -0.63 10.90
C HIS A 62 9.79 -1.70 10.83
N ILE A 63 9.47 -2.21 9.63
CA ILE A 63 8.52 -3.30 9.47
C ILE A 63 9.09 -4.59 10.06
N GLU A 64 10.36 -4.91 9.81
CA GLU A 64 11.05 -6.05 10.39
C GLU A 64 11.06 -5.98 11.92
N ASP A 65 11.26 -4.80 12.49
CA ASP A 65 11.19 -4.57 13.93
C ASP A 65 9.79 -4.85 14.49
N ILE A 66 8.73 -4.39 13.81
CA ILE A 66 7.34 -4.66 14.22
C ILE A 66 7.06 -6.17 14.18
N GLU A 67 7.51 -6.86 13.14
CA GLU A 67 7.33 -8.31 12.99
C GLU A 67 8.11 -9.10 14.05
N ALA A 68 9.36 -8.73 14.29
CA ALA A 68 10.19 -9.32 15.31
C ALA A 68 9.59 -9.11 16.71
N ASN A 69 9.09 -7.89 16.97
CA ASN A 69 8.44 -7.57 18.22
C ASN A 69 7.13 -8.36 18.41
N ALA A 70 6.26 -8.45 17.41
CA ALA A 70 5.04 -9.25 17.47
C ALA A 70 5.35 -10.73 17.77
N SER A 71 6.38 -11.28 17.12
CA SER A 71 6.83 -12.65 17.36
C SER A 71 7.39 -12.84 18.76
N ASN A 72 8.15 -11.88 19.28
CA ASN A 72 8.70 -11.93 20.64
C ASN A 72 7.60 -11.86 21.68
N VAL A 73 6.65 -10.95 21.51
CA VAL A 73 5.50 -10.79 22.42
C VAL A 73 4.62 -12.04 22.41
N ALA A 74 4.34 -12.61 21.23
CA ALA A 74 3.57 -13.86 21.14
C ALA A 74 4.24 -15.00 21.92
N ARG A 75 5.57 -15.14 21.80
CA ARG A 75 6.36 -16.13 22.57
C ARG A 75 6.31 -15.85 24.08
N LEU A 76 6.43 -14.59 24.48
CA LEU A 76 6.35 -14.21 25.89
C LEU A 76 4.98 -14.55 26.49
N LEU A 77 3.90 -14.19 25.80
CA LEU A 77 2.53 -14.50 26.23
C LEU A 77 2.32 -16.02 26.31
N LYS A 78 2.86 -16.80 25.37
CA LYS A 78 2.85 -18.27 25.44
C LYS A 78 3.55 -18.77 26.70
N HIS A 79 4.75 -18.26 27.03
CA HIS A 79 5.48 -18.70 28.23
C HIS A 79 4.73 -18.33 29.49
N ILE A 80 4.14 -17.14 29.58
CA ILE A 80 3.31 -16.72 30.68
C ILE A 80 2.13 -17.70 30.86
N SER A 81 1.41 -18.00 29.76
CA SER A 81 0.28 -18.94 29.78
C SER A 81 0.66 -20.34 30.25
N VAL A 82 1.83 -20.84 29.86
CA VAL A 82 2.32 -22.17 30.30
C VAL A 82 2.71 -22.18 31.79
N VAL A 83 3.41 -21.15 32.26
CA VAL A 83 3.90 -21.05 33.66
C VAL A 83 2.76 -20.93 34.66
N THR A 84 1.68 -20.26 34.26
CA THR A 84 0.53 -19.99 35.11
C THR A 84 -0.54 -21.10 35.06
N GLU A 85 -0.29 -22.19 34.29
CA GLU A 85 -1.20 -23.31 34.12
C GLU A 85 -2.65 -22.88 33.80
N TYR A 86 -2.81 -21.76 33.05
CA TYR A 86 -4.13 -21.19 32.68
C TYR A 86 -5.02 -20.75 33.85
N GLN A 87 -4.45 -20.53 35.02
CA GLN A 87 -5.19 -20.09 36.20
C GLN A 87 -5.46 -18.58 36.26
N PHE A 88 -5.17 -17.85 35.20
CA PHE A 88 -5.52 -16.41 35.13
C PHE A 88 -7.03 -16.20 35.17
N SER A 89 -7.47 -15.36 36.07
CA SER A 89 -8.79 -14.78 35.96
C SER A 89 -8.93 -13.93 34.69
N GLN A 90 -10.13 -13.77 34.19
CA GLN A 90 -10.39 -12.85 33.04
C GLN A 90 -9.86 -11.43 33.31
N ARG A 91 -9.81 -11.02 34.61
CA ARG A 91 -9.27 -9.71 35.01
C ARG A 91 -7.76 -9.62 34.77
N GLU A 92 -7.02 -10.66 35.09
CA GLU A 92 -5.56 -10.70 34.90
C GLU A 92 -5.20 -10.77 33.43
N VAL A 93 -5.88 -11.61 32.65
CA VAL A 93 -5.72 -11.66 31.18
C VAL A 93 -5.99 -10.29 30.55
N LYS A 94 -7.08 -9.64 30.99
CA LYS A 94 -7.39 -8.28 30.50
C LYS A 94 -6.25 -7.30 30.80
N THR A 95 -5.71 -7.34 32.01
CA THR A 95 -4.62 -6.44 32.40
C THR A 95 -3.35 -6.70 31.62
N ILE A 96 -2.95 -7.96 31.43
CA ILE A 96 -1.76 -8.33 30.65
C ILE A 96 -1.92 -7.90 29.20
N PHE A 97 -3.05 -8.21 28.58
CA PHE A 97 -3.27 -7.88 27.17
C PHE A 97 -3.35 -6.37 26.94
N THR A 98 -4.05 -5.63 27.79
CA THR A 98 -4.13 -4.18 27.63
C THR A 98 -2.79 -3.50 27.86
N GLN A 99 -2.00 -3.95 28.86
CA GLN A 99 -0.65 -3.41 29.07
C GLN A 99 0.25 -3.72 27.87
N THR A 100 0.20 -4.93 27.36
CA THR A 100 0.95 -5.31 26.15
C THR A 100 0.56 -4.46 24.94
N LEU A 101 -0.73 -4.15 24.78
CA LEU A 101 -1.22 -3.28 23.69
C LEU A 101 -0.83 -1.81 23.89
N LEU A 102 -0.70 -1.33 25.14
CA LEU A 102 -0.19 0.02 25.43
C LEU A 102 1.28 0.15 25.05
N ASP A 103 2.08 -0.87 25.40
CA ASP A 103 3.51 -0.91 25.07
C ASP A 103 3.77 -1.12 23.58
N ASN A 104 2.76 -1.59 22.81
CA ASN A 104 2.84 -1.89 21.39
C ASN A 104 1.67 -1.26 20.61
N PRO A 105 1.67 0.06 20.39
CA PRO A 105 0.53 0.78 19.83
C PRO A 105 0.15 0.36 18.41
N MET A 106 1.06 -0.27 17.65
CA MET A 106 0.79 -0.83 16.33
C MET A 106 -0.03 -2.12 16.35
N PHE A 107 -0.12 -2.81 17.50
CA PHE A 107 -0.93 -4.00 17.60
C PHE A 107 -2.40 -3.61 17.67
N TYR A 108 -3.16 -4.17 16.74
CA TYR A 108 -4.61 -3.99 16.68
C TYR A 108 -5.31 -4.75 17.80
N SER A 109 -4.95 -6.02 18.00
CA SER A 109 -5.57 -6.85 19.03
C SER A 109 -4.66 -7.96 19.52
N ILE A 110 -4.95 -8.44 20.72
CA ILE A 110 -4.40 -9.67 21.28
C ILE A 110 -5.58 -10.55 21.70
N TYR A 111 -5.48 -11.83 21.42
CA TYR A 111 -6.53 -12.78 21.72
C TYR A 111 -6.01 -14.18 21.97
N TRP A 112 -6.88 -15.01 22.50
CA TRP A 112 -6.72 -16.44 22.53
C TRP A 112 -7.99 -17.15 22.06
N GLY A 113 -7.80 -18.33 21.48
CA GLY A 113 -8.87 -19.25 21.17
C GLY A 113 -8.54 -20.63 21.71
N SER A 114 -9.51 -21.30 22.30
CA SER A 114 -9.34 -22.62 22.90
C SER A 114 -9.88 -23.75 22.01
N ASN A 115 -9.50 -24.98 22.36
CA ASN A 115 -10.04 -26.18 21.73
C ASN A 115 -11.53 -26.46 22.07
N ASN A 116 -12.06 -25.79 23.11
CA ASN A 116 -13.48 -25.81 23.49
C ASN A 116 -14.29 -24.76 22.70
N GLU A 117 -13.68 -24.12 21.71
CA GLU A 117 -14.25 -23.06 20.89
C GLU A 117 -14.49 -21.75 21.66
N ASP A 118 -13.96 -21.57 22.86
CA ASP A 118 -14.01 -20.30 23.55
C ASP A 118 -13.01 -19.32 22.93
N PHE A 119 -13.41 -18.06 22.84
CA PHE A 119 -12.60 -16.99 22.27
C PHE A 119 -12.66 -15.75 23.13
N TYR A 120 -11.50 -15.13 23.34
CA TYR A 120 -11.35 -13.88 24.06
C TYR A 120 -10.39 -12.96 23.33
N GLN A 121 -10.81 -11.74 23.05
CA GLN A 121 -10.01 -10.75 22.30
C GLN A 121 -10.10 -9.40 22.98
N ILE A 122 -8.98 -8.70 23.04
CA ILE A 122 -8.90 -7.28 23.38
C ILE A 122 -8.39 -6.50 22.20
N ILE A 123 -9.11 -5.45 21.86
CA ILE A 123 -8.86 -4.58 20.72
C ILE A 123 -8.37 -3.22 21.21
N ASN A 124 -7.31 -2.74 20.61
CA ASN A 124 -6.75 -1.41 20.76
C ASN A 124 -7.40 -0.46 19.76
N LEU A 125 -8.34 0.37 20.21
CA LEU A 125 -9.04 1.32 19.33
C LEU A 125 -8.13 2.41 18.76
N ASP A 126 -6.98 2.66 19.36
CA ASP A 126 -6.04 3.70 18.92
C ASP A 126 -4.94 3.15 17.97
N SER A 127 -4.98 1.86 17.67
CA SER A 127 -4.04 1.26 16.70
C SER A 127 -4.20 1.82 15.29
N SER A 128 -5.41 2.23 14.91
CA SER A 128 -5.69 2.88 13.64
C SER A 128 -7.05 3.59 13.69
N PRO A 129 -7.21 4.79 13.09
CA PRO A 129 -8.48 5.51 13.01
C PRO A 129 -9.62 4.68 12.43
N ILE A 130 -9.34 3.85 11.42
CA ILE A 130 -10.34 2.99 10.78
C ILE A 130 -10.91 1.92 11.72
N VAL A 131 -10.13 1.45 12.69
CA VAL A 131 -10.58 0.47 13.69
C VAL A 131 -11.70 1.07 14.54
N ARG A 132 -11.52 2.29 14.99
CA ARG A 132 -12.50 3.03 15.79
C ARG A 132 -13.79 3.26 15.01
N GLU A 133 -13.69 3.66 13.75
CA GLU A 133 -14.81 3.88 12.85
C GLU A 133 -15.60 2.59 12.61
N LYS A 134 -14.93 1.52 12.22
CA LYS A 134 -15.56 0.23 11.91
C LYS A 134 -16.25 -0.43 13.10
N LEU A 135 -15.77 -0.18 14.31
CA LEU A 135 -16.38 -0.68 15.55
C LEU A 135 -17.44 0.26 16.12
N ASN A 136 -17.75 1.39 15.47
CA ASN A 136 -18.67 2.41 15.99
C ASN A 136 -18.37 2.75 17.46
N ALA A 137 -17.07 2.93 17.77
CA ALA A 137 -16.62 3.24 19.10
C ALA A 137 -16.84 4.73 19.43
N ALA A 138 -17.31 5.05 20.63
CA ALA A 138 -17.42 6.40 21.10
C ALA A 138 -16.05 7.04 21.32
N VAL A 139 -15.99 8.38 21.35
CA VAL A 139 -14.74 9.14 21.52
C VAL A 139 -13.99 8.72 22.79
N ASN A 140 -14.71 8.44 23.86
CA ASN A 140 -14.12 8.07 25.16
C ASN A 140 -13.82 6.57 25.30
N ASP A 141 -14.20 5.74 24.31
CA ASP A 141 -13.85 4.32 24.34
C ASP A 141 -12.36 4.16 24.02
N ARG A 142 -11.69 3.31 24.74
CA ARG A 142 -10.27 2.99 24.55
C ARG A 142 -10.05 1.54 24.17
N TRP A 143 -10.86 0.64 24.75
CA TRP A 143 -10.73 -0.79 24.59
C TRP A 143 -12.05 -1.43 24.17
N VAL A 144 -11.96 -2.44 23.32
CA VAL A 144 -13.09 -3.33 23.04
C VAL A 144 -12.68 -4.75 23.44
N VAL A 145 -13.51 -5.39 24.26
CA VAL A 145 -13.35 -6.79 24.64
C VAL A 145 -14.42 -7.60 23.93
N ILE A 146 -14.01 -8.61 23.18
CA ILE A 146 -14.91 -9.56 22.54
C ILE A 146 -14.75 -10.91 23.22
N GLN A 147 -15.87 -11.50 23.59
CA GLN A 147 -15.96 -12.86 24.13
C GLN A 147 -16.93 -13.67 23.28
N VAL A 148 -16.52 -14.87 22.88
CA VAL A 148 -17.40 -15.80 22.19
C VAL A 148 -17.34 -17.13 22.95
N ASN A 149 -18.46 -17.59 23.42
CA ASN A 149 -18.61 -18.83 24.17
C ASN A 149 -19.99 -19.47 23.96
N GLY A 150 -20.20 -20.61 24.58
CA GLY A 150 -21.46 -21.35 24.53
C GLY A 150 -21.45 -22.52 23.54
N PRO A 151 -22.42 -23.45 23.70
CA PRO A 151 -22.55 -24.61 22.85
C PRO A 151 -22.94 -24.22 21.42
N LYS A 152 -22.77 -25.14 20.48
CA LYS A 152 -22.96 -24.88 19.05
C LYS A 152 -24.36 -24.35 18.71
N GLU A 153 -25.37 -24.80 19.42
CA GLU A 153 -26.78 -24.46 19.21
C GLU A 153 -27.16 -23.09 19.82
N ASN A 154 -26.36 -22.60 20.75
CA ASN A 154 -26.64 -21.35 21.48
C ASN A 154 -25.35 -20.59 21.79
N ARG A 155 -24.58 -20.34 20.71
CA ARG A 155 -23.29 -19.66 20.80
C ARG A 155 -23.48 -18.16 20.77
N VAL A 156 -22.87 -17.46 21.71
CA VAL A 156 -23.07 -16.03 21.94
C VAL A 156 -21.75 -15.27 21.82
N ARG A 157 -21.83 -14.12 21.18
CA ARG A 157 -20.75 -13.11 21.14
C ARG A 157 -21.16 -11.93 22.00
N GLU A 158 -20.37 -11.64 22.99
CA GLU A 158 -20.48 -10.42 23.78
C GLU A 158 -19.38 -9.44 23.38
N THR A 159 -19.75 -8.19 23.16
CA THR A 159 -18.80 -7.10 22.86
C THR A 159 -18.96 -5.99 23.88
N HIS A 160 -17.90 -5.73 24.62
CA HIS A 160 -17.85 -4.76 25.70
C HIS A 160 -16.91 -3.63 25.34
N TYR A 161 -17.36 -2.38 25.47
CA TYR A 161 -16.57 -1.17 25.25
C TYR A 161 -16.17 -0.56 26.59
N TYR A 162 -14.92 -0.16 26.70
CA TYR A 162 -14.37 0.39 27.93
C TYR A 162 -13.60 1.68 27.67
N THR A 163 -13.69 2.62 28.62
CA THR A 163 -12.79 3.78 28.68
C THR A 163 -11.36 3.35 28.98
N GLU A 164 -10.42 4.29 28.95
CA GLU A 164 -9.02 4.09 29.36
C GLU A 164 -8.92 3.53 30.81
N ASN A 165 -9.76 3.99 31.71
CA ASN A 165 -9.83 3.54 33.11
C ASN A 165 -10.71 2.29 33.32
N TYR A 166 -10.98 1.52 32.25
CA TYR A 166 -11.78 0.29 32.28
C TYR A 166 -13.22 0.45 32.77
N THR A 167 -13.80 1.64 32.67
CA THR A 167 -15.23 1.85 32.88
C THR A 167 -16.02 1.35 31.67
N LEU A 168 -16.98 0.44 31.90
CA LEU A 168 -17.84 -0.08 30.83
C LEU A 168 -18.76 1.04 30.30
N THR A 169 -18.72 1.30 29.01
CA THR A 169 -19.54 2.30 28.33
C THR A 169 -20.70 1.68 27.56
N LYS A 170 -20.47 0.52 26.95
CA LYS A 170 -21.44 -0.16 26.09
C LYS A 170 -21.22 -1.66 26.15
N LYS A 171 -22.32 -2.42 26.15
CA LYS A 171 -22.33 -3.88 25.98
C LYS A 171 -23.31 -4.25 24.88
N THR A 172 -22.92 -5.14 23.98
CA THR A 172 -23.81 -5.78 23.01
C THR A 172 -23.67 -7.28 23.07
N THR A 173 -24.74 -7.98 22.77
CA THR A 173 -24.81 -9.45 22.79
C THR A 173 -25.53 -9.89 21.52
N GLU A 174 -24.94 -10.81 20.79
CA GLU A 174 -25.48 -11.34 19.53
C GLU A 174 -25.20 -12.84 19.39
N GLU A 175 -25.98 -13.54 18.59
CA GLU A 175 -25.68 -14.91 18.18
C GLU A 175 -24.39 -14.96 17.37
N SER A 176 -23.61 -16.02 17.54
CA SER A 176 -22.31 -16.17 16.88
C SER A 176 -22.14 -17.50 16.18
N ASN A 177 -21.59 -17.45 15.00
CA ASN A 177 -21.10 -18.62 14.25
C ASN A 177 -19.55 -18.63 14.15
N PHE A 178 -18.89 -17.94 15.05
CA PHE A 178 -17.43 -17.86 15.10
C PHE A 178 -16.85 -19.05 15.88
N TYR A 179 -16.02 -19.83 15.24
CA TYR A 179 -15.30 -21.00 15.78
C TYR A 179 -13.80 -20.78 15.60
N PRO A 180 -13.04 -20.56 16.68
CA PRO A 180 -11.58 -20.33 16.61
C PRO A 180 -10.85 -21.45 15.88
N THR A 181 -11.19 -22.72 16.16
CA THR A 181 -10.48 -23.88 15.58
C THR A 181 -10.57 -23.96 14.06
N GLN A 182 -11.58 -23.33 13.44
CA GLN A 182 -11.76 -23.27 12.01
C GLN A 182 -10.97 -22.12 11.33
N ARG A 183 -10.27 -21.30 12.11
CA ARG A 183 -9.56 -20.15 11.59
C ARG A 183 -8.14 -20.52 11.15
N PRO A 184 -7.62 -19.93 10.05
CA PRO A 184 -6.27 -20.22 9.55
C PRO A 184 -5.20 -20.05 10.63
N TRP A 185 -5.27 -18.97 11.41
CA TRP A 185 -4.32 -18.69 12.49
C TRP A 185 -4.33 -19.76 13.58
N TYR A 186 -5.50 -20.39 13.84
CA TYR A 186 -5.61 -21.47 14.82
C TYR A 186 -5.14 -22.81 14.24
N ALA A 187 -5.60 -23.15 13.04
CA ALA A 187 -5.32 -24.43 12.40
C ALA A 187 -3.82 -24.61 12.08
N GLN A 188 -3.15 -23.54 11.66
CA GLN A 188 -1.75 -23.56 11.24
C GLN A 188 -0.76 -23.27 12.37
N ALA A 189 -1.21 -22.75 13.53
CA ALA A 189 -0.31 -22.44 14.64
C ALA A 189 0.38 -23.70 15.20
N THR A 190 1.67 -23.57 15.47
CA THR A 190 2.51 -24.63 16.06
C THR A 190 3.02 -24.21 17.46
N LYS A 191 3.56 -25.18 18.20
CA LYS A 191 4.18 -24.90 19.50
C LYS A 191 5.63 -24.41 19.36
N GLU A 192 6.28 -24.78 18.28
CA GLU A 192 7.71 -24.57 18.06
C GLU A 192 8.00 -23.15 17.54
N HIS A 193 7.16 -22.68 16.64
CA HIS A 193 7.37 -21.41 15.94
C HIS A 193 6.14 -20.52 15.99
N VAL A 194 6.38 -19.21 16.01
CA VAL A 194 5.31 -18.23 15.79
C VAL A 194 4.95 -18.25 14.31
N LEU A 195 3.69 -18.51 14.03
CA LEU A 195 3.11 -18.41 12.69
C LEU A 195 2.93 -16.93 12.36
N LYS A 196 3.44 -16.49 11.23
CA LYS A 196 3.03 -15.25 10.54
C LYS A 196 2.10 -15.66 9.41
N THR A 197 0.85 -15.22 9.43
CA THR A 197 -0.09 -15.49 8.33
C THR A 197 0.21 -14.61 7.13
N ASP A 198 -0.23 -15.03 5.95
CA ASP A 198 -0.41 -14.10 4.86
C ASP A 198 -1.46 -13.03 5.25
N PRO A 199 -1.44 -11.85 4.62
CA PRO A 199 -2.49 -10.87 4.81
C PRO A 199 -3.87 -11.44 4.47
N TYR A 200 -4.86 -11.23 5.34
CA TYR A 200 -6.23 -11.68 5.13
C TYR A 200 -7.24 -10.68 5.69
N LEU A 201 -8.49 -10.80 5.25
CA LEU A 201 -9.56 -9.91 5.68
C LEU A 201 -10.08 -10.31 7.06
N PHE A 202 -9.96 -9.40 8.05
CA PHE A 202 -10.58 -9.56 9.36
C PHE A 202 -12.11 -9.41 9.22
N GLN A 203 -12.83 -10.50 9.34
CA GLN A 203 -14.25 -10.58 8.98
C GLN A 203 -15.16 -9.53 9.64
N HIS A 204 -14.91 -9.24 10.91
CA HIS A 204 -15.73 -8.31 11.68
C HIS A 204 -15.44 -6.84 11.39
N LEU A 205 -14.23 -6.51 10.91
CA LEU A 205 -13.82 -5.14 10.56
C LEU A 205 -13.91 -4.85 9.07
N LYS A 206 -13.86 -5.89 8.22
CA LYS A 206 -13.72 -5.75 6.75
C LYS A 206 -12.46 -4.94 6.36
N ILE A 207 -11.37 -5.11 7.11
CA ILE A 207 -10.05 -4.55 6.80
C ILE A 207 -9.01 -5.65 6.77
N THR A 208 -7.97 -5.44 5.96
CA THR A 208 -6.89 -6.41 5.80
C THR A 208 -5.89 -6.26 6.93
N GLY A 209 -5.44 -7.38 7.46
CA GLY A 209 -4.42 -7.45 8.49
C GLY A 209 -3.63 -8.74 8.44
N GLN A 210 -2.69 -8.87 9.34
CA GLN A 210 -1.80 -10.01 9.53
C GLN A 210 -1.85 -10.49 10.97
N THR A 211 -1.74 -11.80 11.17
CA THR A 211 -1.75 -12.43 12.49
C THR A 211 -0.41 -13.09 12.78
N TYR A 212 0.08 -12.90 14.02
CA TYR A 212 1.20 -13.62 14.60
C TYR A 212 0.64 -14.56 15.66
N ALA A 213 0.66 -15.87 15.42
CA ALA A 213 0.01 -16.85 16.27
C ALA A 213 0.97 -17.92 16.79
N VAL A 214 0.76 -18.35 18.02
CA VAL A 214 1.53 -19.43 18.64
C VAL A 214 0.62 -20.34 19.46
N ARG A 215 0.84 -21.65 19.34
CA ARG A 215 0.07 -22.65 20.08
C ARG A 215 0.67 -22.87 21.46
N THR A 216 -0.19 -22.92 22.47
CA THR A 216 0.10 -23.41 23.81
C THR A 216 -0.32 -24.88 23.97
N ASN A 217 -0.53 -25.37 25.17
CA ASN A 217 -1.05 -26.72 25.38
C ASN A 217 -2.55 -26.85 25.08
N HIS A 218 -3.33 -25.81 25.32
CA HIS A 218 -4.81 -25.84 25.23
C HIS A 218 -5.38 -24.76 24.31
N GLU A 219 -4.59 -23.75 23.96
CA GLU A 219 -5.03 -22.55 23.28
C GLU A 219 -4.08 -22.16 22.17
N VAL A 220 -4.52 -21.26 21.33
CA VAL A 220 -3.67 -20.51 20.42
C VAL A 220 -3.80 -19.04 20.77
N ILE A 221 -2.67 -18.39 21.03
CA ILE A 221 -2.58 -16.95 21.25
C ILE A 221 -2.27 -16.29 19.92
N GLY A 222 -2.99 -15.22 19.59
CA GLY A 222 -2.78 -14.44 18.40
C GLY A 222 -2.62 -12.95 18.70
N ILE A 223 -1.80 -12.30 17.88
CA ILE A 223 -1.60 -10.85 17.82
C ILE A 223 -1.91 -10.41 16.40
N ASP A 224 -2.83 -9.47 16.26
CA ASP A 224 -3.20 -8.93 14.97
C ASP A 224 -2.60 -7.54 14.76
N ILE A 225 -2.14 -7.30 13.53
CA ILE A 225 -1.72 -5.99 13.04
C ILE A 225 -2.56 -5.67 11.80
N VAL A 226 -3.21 -4.51 11.78
CA VAL A 226 -3.95 -4.05 10.61
C VAL A 226 -3.00 -3.35 9.63
N LEU A 227 -3.11 -3.65 8.34
CA LEU A 227 -2.19 -3.09 7.34
C LEU A 227 -2.37 -1.59 7.14
N SER A 228 -3.54 -1.02 7.48
CA SER A 228 -3.73 0.43 7.49
C SER A 228 -2.84 1.16 8.51
N SER A 229 -2.46 0.51 9.61
CA SER A 229 -1.48 1.07 10.55
C SER A 229 -0.09 1.14 9.92
N VAL A 230 0.29 0.11 9.16
CA VAL A 230 1.55 0.07 8.40
C VAL A 230 1.55 1.08 7.26
N SER A 231 0.41 1.26 6.58
CA SER A 231 0.25 2.26 5.51
C SER A 231 0.53 3.69 5.99
N SER A 232 0.22 4.01 7.24
CA SER A 232 0.48 5.33 7.81
C SER A 232 1.98 5.66 7.88
N LEU A 233 2.84 4.66 8.04
CA LEU A 233 4.31 4.80 8.10
C LEU A 233 4.92 5.21 6.76
N ILE A 234 4.31 4.78 5.67
CA ILE A 234 4.76 5.06 4.30
C ILE A 234 4.05 6.27 3.67
N SER A 235 3.26 7.01 4.44
CA SER A 235 2.65 8.23 3.91
C SER A 235 3.72 9.25 3.51
N PRO A 236 3.54 10.01 2.41
CA PRO A 236 4.51 11.02 1.97
C PRO A 236 4.92 12.00 3.08
N LYS A 237 3.98 12.32 3.97
CA LYS A 237 4.22 13.16 5.15
C LYS A 237 5.14 12.48 6.16
N ALA A 238 4.92 11.20 6.47
CA ALA A 238 5.76 10.42 7.39
C ALA A 238 7.18 10.26 6.84
N LEU A 239 7.30 10.12 5.52
CA LEU A 239 8.57 9.99 4.81
C LEU A 239 9.28 11.33 4.59
N GLY A 240 8.70 12.46 4.99
CA GLY A 240 9.29 13.79 4.78
C GLY A 240 9.43 14.17 3.30
N LEU A 241 8.60 13.61 2.43
CA LEU A 241 8.65 13.82 0.98
C LEU A 241 7.79 15.01 0.51
N GLY A 242 7.21 15.79 1.42
CA GLY A 242 6.37 16.94 1.11
C GLY A 242 5.07 16.55 0.39
N GLY A 243 3.91 17.00 0.87
CA GLY A 243 2.61 16.55 0.37
C GLY A 243 2.20 17.02 -1.05
N GLU A 244 3.07 17.73 -1.78
CA GLU A 244 2.73 18.35 -3.07
C GLU A 244 3.20 17.56 -4.30
N LEU A 245 3.98 16.49 -4.14
CA LEU A 245 4.67 15.82 -5.26
C LEU A 245 3.92 14.61 -5.83
N GLY A 246 2.70 14.29 -5.39
CA GLY A 246 1.97 13.12 -5.92
C GLY A 246 2.74 11.79 -5.75
N VAL A 247 3.61 11.71 -4.73
CA VAL A 247 4.42 10.51 -4.47
C VAL A 247 3.55 9.45 -3.83
N GLU A 248 3.49 8.29 -4.42
CA GLU A 248 2.87 7.10 -3.85
C GLU A 248 3.94 6.13 -3.36
N SER A 249 3.68 5.50 -2.23
CA SER A 249 4.58 4.53 -1.63
C SER A 249 3.84 3.21 -1.42
N PHE A 250 4.51 2.11 -1.69
CA PHE A 250 3.95 0.77 -1.60
C PHE A 250 4.86 -0.14 -0.79
N ILE A 251 4.28 -1.08 -0.07
CA ILE A 251 4.99 -2.18 0.58
C ILE A 251 4.59 -3.47 -0.10
N PHE A 252 5.57 -4.27 -0.47
CA PHE A 252 5.39 -5.56 -1.12
C PHE A 252 5.89 -6.68 -0.20
N ASN A 253 5.26 -7.85 -0.29
CA ASN A 253 5.84 -9.06 0.28
C ASN A 253 6.91 -9.65 -0.69
N ASN A 254 7.55 -10.74 -0.28
CA ASN A 254 8.55 -11.45 -1.08
C ASN A 254 7.98 -12.12 -2.35
N ARG A 255 6.66 -12.11 -2.54
CA ARG A 255 5.97 -12.58 -3.74
C ARG A 255 5.55 -11.45 -4.68
N GLY A 256 5.92 -10.19 -4.36
CA GLY A 256 5.56 -9.01 -5.13
C GLY A 256 4.12 -8.51 -4.91
N GLU A 257 3.37 -9.08 -3.97
CA GLU A 257 2.00 -8.66 -3.66
C GLU A 257 2.02 -7.39 -2.81
N ILE A 258 1.21 -6.40 -3.15
CA ILE A 258 1.09 -5.15 -2.37
C ILE A 258 0.41 -5.45 -1.04
N ILE A 259 1.13 -5.20 0.06
CA ILE A 259 0.62 -5.37 1.43
C ILE A 259 0.07 -4.06 1.98
N ALA A 260 0.68 -2.94 1.62
CA ALA A 260 0.25 -1.63 2.07
C ALA A 260 0.57 -0.56 1.02
N SER A 261 -0.24 0.51 0.99
CA SER A 261 -0.06 1.66 0.11
C SER A 261 -0.32 2.95 0.88
N SER A 262 0.42 4.01 0.55
CA SER A 262 0.18 5.34 1.12
C SER A 262 -1.21 5.91 0.80
N HIS A 263 -1.89 5.37 -0.21
CA HIS A 263 -3.25 5.74 -0.63
C HIS A 263 -4.35 4.92 0.05
N SER A 264 -4.03 3.96 0.91
CA SER A 264 -5.00 3.06 1.53
C SER A 264 -5.84 3.67 2.66
N GLN A 265 -6.11 4.96 2.64
CA GLN A 265 -7.35 5.41 3.25
C GLN A 265 -8.48 5.06 2.30
N GLN A 266 -9.18 3.98 2.63
CA GLN A 266 -10.41 3.52 1.98
C GLN A 266 -11.46 4.65 1.85
N LYS A 267 -11.26 5.53 0.92
CA LYS A 267 -12.30 5.87 -0.01
C LYS A 267 -12.03 4.95 -1.19
N GLU A 268 -13.01 4.14 -1.60
CA GLU A 268 -13.15 3.81 -3.00
C GLU A 268 -12.46 4.93 -3.75
N ILE A 269 -11.42 4.60 -4.51
CA ILE A 269 -10.87 5.55 -5.45
C ILE A 269 -12.06 5.83 -6.37
N GLN A 270 -12.93 6.73 -5.95
CA GLN A 270 -13.59 7.56 -6.92
C GLN A 270 -12.40 8.19 -7.59
N ARG A 271 -11.98 7.57 -8.69
CA ARG A 271 -11.02 8.12 -9.63
C ARG A 271 -11.52 9.53 -9.86
N THR A 272 -10.99 10.48 -9.10
CA THR A 272 -11.08 11.87 -9.48
C THR A 272 -10.09 11.96 -10.62
N ILE A 273 -10.54 11.47 -11.78
CA ILE A 273 -9.90 11.78 -13.03
C ILE A 273 -10.00 13.28 -13.07
N ILE A 274 -8.86 13.92 -12.91
CA ILE A 274 -8.75 15.33 -13.26
C ILE A 274 -9.05 15.30 -14.76
N PRO A 275 -10.22 15.78 -15.20
CA PRO A 275 -10.50 15.77 -16.61
C PRO A 275 -9.35 16.54 -17.25
N PRO A 276 -8.66 15.96 -18.26
CA PRO A 276 -7.57 16.67 -18.90
C PRO A 276 -8.13 18.00 -19.35
N SER A 277 -7.46 19.10 -18.99
CA SER A 277 -7.84 20.45 -19.39
C SER A 277 -7.88 20.64 -20.93
N ASN A 278 -7.38 19.63 -21.66
CA ASN A 278 -7.39 19.54 -23.11
C ASN A 278 -8.27 18.35 -23.52
N VAL A 279 -9.50 18.64 -23.92
CA VAL A 279 -10.35 17.67 -24.62
C VAL A 279 -9.63 17.30 -25.94
N LEU A 280 -9.28 16.02 -26.12
CA LEU A 280 -8.74 15.54 -27.38
C LEU A 280 -9.78 15.78 -28.49
N THR A 281 -9.40 16.52 -29.49
CA THR A 281 -10.25 16.73 -30.68
C THR A 281 -9.81 15.77 -31.78
N PHE A 282 -10.68 14.81 -32.06
CA PHE A 282 -10.46 13.85 -33.15
C PHE A 282 -11.06 14.36 -34.46
N ASN A 283 -10.35 14.15 -35.58
CA ASN A 283 -10.90 14.35 -36.90
C ASN A 283 -11.93 13.26 -37.26
N ALA A 284 -12.63 13.40 -38.40
CA ALA A 284 -13.70 12.48 -38.79
C ALA A 284 -13.21 11.02 -39.00
N GLU A 285 -11.99 10.84 -39.52
CA GLU A 285 -11.37 9.54 -39.74
C GLU A 285 -11.01 8.86 -38.42
N GLN A 286 -10.39 9.60 -37.51
CA GLN A 286 -10.05 9.14 -36.20
C GLN A 286 -11.30 8.73 -35.39
N LYS A 287 -12.39 9.52 -35.46
CA LYS A 287 -13.65 9.18 -34.80
C LYS A 287 -14.23 7.87 -35.31
N ARG A 288 -14.25 7.67 -36.64
CA ARG A 288 -14.70 6.40 -37.21
C ARG A 288 -13.84 5.23 -36.76
N PHE A 289 -12.52 5.40 -36.77
CA PHE A 289 -11.62 4.37 -36.26
C PHE A 289 -11.93 3.99 -34.80
N LEU A 290 -12.16 4.97 -33.94
CA LEU A 290 -12.49 4.73 -32.52
C LEU A 290 -13.85 4.03 -32.35
N GLU A 291 -14.85 4.42 -33.15
CA GLU A 291 -16.19 3.82 -33.12
C GLU A 291 -16.20 2.38 -33.65
N ASP A 292 -15.41 2.08 -34.67
CA ASP A 292 -15.34 0.77 -35.35
C ASP A 292 -14.33 -0.19 -34.66
N SER A 293 -13.53 0.31 -33.69
CA SER A 293 -12.48 -0.48 -33.05
C SER A 293 -13.06 -1.57 -32.13
N ARG A 294 -12.60 -2.82 -32.34
CA ARG A 294 -12.81 -3.90 -31.38
C ARG A 294 -12.05 -3.65 -30.08
N SER A 295 -12.37 -4.40 -29.03
CA SER A 295 -11.54 -4.44 -27.83
C SER A 295 -10.11 -4.86 -28.20
N LEU A 296 -9.12 -4.11 -27.69
CA LEU A 296 -7.69 -4.38 -27.89
C LEU A 296 -7.21 -5.34 -26.79
N LEU A 297 -6.55 -6.43 -27.19
CA LEU A 297 -5.95 -7.40 -26.28
C LEU A 297 -4.58 -6.90 -25.84
N VAL A 298 -4.43 -6.70 -24.53
CA VAL A 298 -3.26 -6.07 -23.93
C VAL A 298 -2.58 -7.04 -22.97
N SER A 299 -1.25 -7.11 -22.99
CA SER A 299 -0.50 -7.88 -22.01
C SER A 299 -0.70 -7.33 -20.60
N ASN A 300 -0.78 -8.20 -19.60
CA ASN A 300 -0.66 -7.85 -18.20
C ASN A 300 0.21 -8.89 -17.51
N GLN A 301 1.31 -8.47 -16.94
CA GLN A 301 2.24 -9.35 -16.24
C GLN A 301 1.67 -9.78 -14.88
N ASN A 302 2.22 -10.85 -14.31
CA ASN A 302 1.74 -11.34 -13.02
C ASN A 302 2.43 -10.68 -11.83
N ASP A 303 3.69 -10.25 -11.99
CA ASP A 303 4.61 -9.99 -10.89
C ASP A 303 5.50 -8.75 -11.05
N TRP A 304 5.22 -7.86 -12.01
CA TRP A 304 6.01 -6.64 -12.18
C TRP A 304 5.38 -5.42 -11.51
N GLY A 305 5.07 -5.56 -10.21
CA GLY A 305 4.59 -4.42 -9.41
C GLY A 305 5.69 -3.37 -9.17
N PRO A 306 5.32 -2.08 -9.07
CA PRO A 306 3.99 -1.52 -9.20
C PRO A 306 3.57 -1.18 -10.65
N LEU A 307 4.41 -1.50 -11.65
CA LEU A 307 4.23 -1.02 -13.02
C LEU A 307 3.12 -1.79 -13.75
N ASP A 308 3.18 -3.12 -13.71
CA ASP A 308 2.28 -4.01 -14.43
C ASP A 308 2.21 -5.36 -13.71
N TYR A 309 1.10 -5.66 -13.04
CA TYR A 309 0.94 -6.88 -12.29
C TYR A 309 -0.53 -7.31 -12.21
N SER A 310 -0.78 -8.56 -11.81
CA SER A 310 -2.13 -9.03 -11.55
C SER A 310 -2.30 -9.48 -10.09
N LEU A 311 -3.47 -9.21 -9.52
CA LEU A 311 -3.83 -9.65 -8.18
C LEU A 311 -5.10 -10.50 -8.25
N ALA A 312 -4.99 -11.77 -7.96
CA ALA A 312 -6.10 -12.74 -8.09
C ALA A 312 -6.75 -12.74 -9.50
N GLY A 313 -5.94 -12.53 -10.55
CA GLY A 313 -6.40 -12.42 -11.93
C GLY A 313 -6.92 -11.05 -12.35
N GLU A 314 -7.00 -10.09 -11.43
CA GLU A 314 -7.37 -8.71 -11.71
C GLU A 314 -6.16 -7.90 -12.16
N PRO A 315 -6.19 -7.22 -13.33
CA PRO A 315 -5.10 -6.37 -13.80
C PRO A 315 -4.90 -5.18 -12.87
N ARG A 316 -3.64 -4.86 -12.55
CA ARG A 316 -3.24 -3.79 -11.64
C ARG A 316 -1.94 -3.13 -12.10
N GLY A 317 -1.70 -1.92 -11.63
CA GLY A 317 -0.46 -1.21 -11.81
C GLY A 317 -0.57 0.03 -12.66
N TYR A 318 0.52 0.80 -12.69
CA TYR A 318 0.59 2.07 -13.43
C TYR A 318 0.18 1.96 -14.91
N SER A 319 0.58 0.87 -15.57
CA SER A 319 0.26 0.64 -16.98
C SER A 319 -1.24 0.43 -17.19
N VAL A 320 -1.90 -0.28 -16.28
CA VAL A 320 -3.35 -0.51 -16.30
C VAL A 320 -4.11 0.80 -16.08
N ASP A 321 -3.65 1.62 -15.13
CA ASP A 321 -4.25 2.93 -14.84
C ASP A 321 -4.07 3.89 -16.01
N LEU A 322 -2.90 3.88 -16.65
CA LEU A 322 -2.63 4.67 -17.87
C LEU A 322 -3.59 4.29 -19.01
N LEU A 323 -3.75 2.99 -19.29
CA LEU A 323 -4.67 2.52 -20.31
C LEU A 323 -6.13 2.81 -19.97
N SER A 324 -6.49 2.83 -18.70
CA SER A 324 -7.82 3.26 -18.26
C SER A 324 -8.07 4.74 -18.59
N ILE A 325 -7.08 5.61 -18.37
CA ILE A 325 -7.14 7.03 -18.79
C ILE A 325 -7.27 7.15 -20.31
N VAL A 326 -6.46 6.39 -21.06
CA VAL A 326 -6.55 6.36 -22.53
C VAL A 326 -7.94 5.91 -22.98
N SER A 327 -8.50 4.87 -22.36
CA SER A 327 -9.86 4.39 -22.63
C SER A 327 -10.91 5.48 -22.42
N GLU A 328 -10.84 6.21 -21.32
CA GLU A 328 -11.78 7.30 -21.02
C GLU A 328 -11.64 8.49 -21.97
N MET A 329 -10.41 8.80 -22.40
CA MET A 329 -10.15 9.92 -23.32
C MET A 329 -10.51 9.60 -24.77
N THR A 330 -10.44 8.34 -25.19
CA THR A 330 -10.57 7.93 -26.60
C THR A 330 -11.79 7.09 -26.87
N GLY A 331 -12.37 6.44 -25.85
CA GLY A 331 -13.44 5.45 -26.01
C GLY A 331 -12.93 4.05 -26.42
N LEU A 332 -11.62 3.83 -26.56
CA LEU A 332 -11.03 2.52 -26.82
C LEU A 332 -11.28 1.58 -25.64
N LYS A 333 -11.52 0.31 -25.94
CA LYS A 333 -11.72 -0.74 -24.94
C LYS A 333 -10.47 -1.61 -24.90
N PHE A 334 -10.00 -1.89 -23.69
CA PHE A 334 -8.86 -2.77 -23.44
C PHE A 334 -9.30 -4.01 -22.70
N GLU A 335 -8.83 -5.17 -23.15
CA GLU A 335 -9.02 -6.46 -22.50
C GLU A 335 -7.65 -7.02 -22.13
N PHE A 336 -7.43 -7.21 -20.82
CA PHE A 336 -6.14 -7.60 -20.31
C PHE A 336 -5.97 -9.12 -20.29
N VAL A 337 -4.88 -9.59 -20.89
CA VAL A 337 -4.48 -11.00 -20.93
C VAL A 337 -3.37 -11.23 -19.92
N ASN A 338 -3.68 -11.93 -18.84
CA ASN A 338 -2.74 -12.26 -17.75
C ASN A 338 -2.66 -13.77 -17.50
N GLY A 339 -1.92 -14.18 -16.47
CA GLY A 339 -1.69 -15.60 -16.17
C GLY A 339 -0.54 -16.24 -16.95
N PHE A 340 0.23 -15.44 -17.69
CA PHE A 340 1.36 -15.86 -18.51
C PHE A 340 2.65 -15.19 -18.03
N THR A 341 3.79 -15.84 -18.30
CA THR A 341 5.11 -15.24 -18.12
C THR A 341 5.36 -14.15 -19.16
N TRP A 342 6.31 -13.24 -18.90
CA TRP A 342 6.71 -12.22 -19.87
C TRP A 342 7.09 -12.80 -21.23
N GLN A 343 7.83 -13.92 -21.25
CA GLN A 343 8.24 -14.55 -22.50
C GLN A 343 7.01 -15.05 -23.30
N GLU A 344 6.05 -15.67 -22.63
CA GLU A 344 4.81 -16.15 -23.27
C GLU A 344 3.97 -15.01 -23.80
N LEU A 345 3.87 -13.88 -23.07
CA LEU A 345 3.16 -12.68 -23.52
C LEU A 345 3.86 -12.05 -24.74
N SER A 346 5.19 -12.00 -24.74
CA SER A 346 5.98 -11.54 -25.87
C SER A 346 5.80 -12.42 -27.10
N ASP A 347 5.81 -13.75 -26.92
CA ASP A 347 5.58 -14.69 -28.00
C ASP A 347 4.14 -14.58 -28.56
N LYS A 348 3.15 -14.37 -27.71
CA LYS A 348 1.76 -14.12 -28.11
C LYS A 348 1.64 -12.85 -28.94
N PHE A 349 2.29 -11.78 -28.52
CA PHE A 349 2.33 -10.53 -29.30
C PHE A 349 2.97 -10.73 -30.66
N ASN A 350 4.12 -11.41 -30.73
CA ASN A 350 4.81 -11.69 -31.99
C ASN A 350 3.98 -12.55 -32.97
N ARG A 351 3.08 -13.40 -32.43
CA ARG A 351 2.12 -14.17 -33.24
C ARG A 351 0.85 -13.42 -33.60
N GLY A 352 0.69 -12.17 -33.13
CA GLY A 352 -0.51 -11.36 -33.37
C GLY A 352 -1.73 -11.78 -32.51
N GLU A 353 -1.49 -12.51 -31.43
CA GLU A 353 -2.51 -12.89 -30.44
C GLU A 353 -2.77 -11.78 -29.41
N LEU A 354 -1.93 -10.77 -29.36
CA LEU A 354 -2.07 -9.55 -28.55
C LEU A 354 -1.89 -8.34 -29.47
N ASP A 355 -2.65 -7.29 -29.17
CA ASP A 355 -2.56 -6.01 -29.89
C ASP A 355 -1.55 -5.06 -29.29
N LEU A 356 -1.28 -5.18 -27.98
CA LEU A 356 -0.39 -4.29 -27.24
C LEU A 356 0.42 -5.06 -26.19
N LEU A 357 1.74 -4.78 -26.17
CA LEU A 357 2.60 -5.09 -25.03
C LEU A 357 2.80 -3.83 -24.21
N GLN A 358 2.51 -3.91 -22.91
CA GLN A 358 2.76 -2.79 -22.01
C GLN A 358 4.00 -3.04 -21.14
N SER A 359 4.59 -1.94 -20.66
CA SER A 359 5.71 -1.98 -19.72
C SER A 359 6.95 -2.72 -20.23
N ILE A 360 7.44 -2.33 -21.40
CA ILE A 360 8.69 -2.85 -21.98
C ILE A 360 9.88 -2.07 -21.38
N VAL A 361 10.85 -2.79 -20.81
CA VAL A 361 12.16 -2.23 -20.49
C VAL A 361 13.03 -2.38 -21.71
N GLY A 362 13.50 -1.25 -22.26
CA GLY A 362 14.43 -1.21 -23.38
C GLY A 362 15.90 -1.38 -22.95
#